data_f34d6e8f58bef15fa04ce581544c5b59
#
_entry.id   f34d6e8f58bef15fa04ce581544c5b59
#
_cell.length_a   1.000
_cell.length_b   1.000
_cell.length_c   1.000
_cell.angle_alpha   90.00
_cell.angle_beta   90.00
_cell.angle_gamma   90.00
#
_symmetry.space_group_name_H-M   'P 1'
#
loop_
_entity.id
_entity.type
_entity.pdbx_description
1 polymer ?
#
loop_
_entity_poly.entity_id
_entity_poly.type
_entity_poly.pdbx_seq_one_letter_code
_entity_poly.pdbx_strand_id
1 'polypeptide(L)'
;MSYQVRSLRADEWPRAKALRLEALRDPVASIAFMETYGSAAAQPDAFWQERAGRSAEGASGAQQIIAEGPDGEWVGTVTVLMEEAGTTDWAGMPVERLQGHLVGVYVQPGHRGIGLTEVLFDAGLEWAWAQGAERVRLLVHEDNARALRAYRKAGFTETGVTTTLGPDKGERELELAVERPESDF
;
A
#
# COMPACT_ATOMS: atom_id res chain seq x y z
N MET A 1 23.13 -8.35 4.83
CA MET A 1 21.85 -8.79 5.42
C MET A 1 20.84 -9.02 4.31
N SER A 2 20.23 -10.17 4.27
CA SER A 2 19.28 -10.51 3.21
C SER A 2 17.85 -10.33 3.71
N TYR A 3 17.08 -9.55 2.95
CA TYR A 3 15.63 -9.44 3.12
C TYR A 3 14.96 -10.25 2.02
N GLN A 4 13.85 -10.89 2.35
CA GLN A 4 13.04 -11.59 1.37
C GLN A 4 11.73 -10.84 1.19
N VAL A 5 11.41 -10.51 -0.07
CA VAL A 5 10.16 -9.84 -0.42
C VAL A 5 9.30 -10.81 -1.20
N ARG A 6 8.08 -11.03 -0.75
CA ARG A 6 7.15 -12.00 -1.33
C ARG A 6 5.71 -11.63 -1.08
N SER A 7 4.80 -12.29 -1.79
CA SER A 7 3.37 -12.14 -1.54
C SER A 7 2.92 -12.85 -0.27
N LEU A 8 1.90 -12.31 0.38
CA LEU A 8 1.22 -12.91 1.53
C LEU A 8 0.56 -14.22 1.12
N ARG A 9 0.57 -15.21 2.01
CA ARG A 9 -0.29 -16.39 1.93
C ARG A 9 -1.50 -16.23 2.84
N ALA A 10 -2.64 -16.77 2.42
CA ALA A 10 -3.90 -16.56 3.14
C ALA A 10 -3.87 -17.07 4.59
N ASP A 11 -3.16 -18.17 4.85
CA ASP A 11 -2.99 -18.75 6.18
C ASP A 11 -2.10 -17.92 7.12
N GLU A 12 -1.45 -16.90 6.60
CA GLU A 12 -0.59 -15.99 7.36
C GLU A 12 -1.34 -14.78 7.94
N TRP A 13 -2.67 -14.81 7.91
CA TRP A 13 -3.49 -13.70 8.41
C TRP A 13 -3.16 -13.26 9.86
N PRO A 14 -2.76 -14.15 10.79
CA PRO A 14 -2.40 -13.69 12.14
C PRO A 14 -1.18 -12.76 12.14
N ARG A 15 -0.18 -13.05 11.31
CA ARG A 15 1.02 -12.21 11.19
C ARG A 15 0.70 -10.91 10.44
N ALA A 16 -0.17 -10.97 9.43
CA ALA A 16 -0.63 -9.78 8.71
C ALA A 16 -1.40 -8.84 9.65
N LYS A 17 -2.28 -9.38 10.49
CA LYS A 17 -2.97 -8.64 11.54
C LYS A 17 -1.98 -7.95 12.48
N ALA A 18 -1.01 -8.70 13.00
CA ALA A 18 -0.01 -8.17 13.95
C ALA A 18 0.78 -7.02 13.33
N LEU A 19 1.21 -7.16 12.09
CA LEU A 19 1.96 -6.12 11.37
C LEU A 19 1.11 -4.87 11.14
N ARG A 20 -0.16 -5.04 10.79
CA ARG A 20 -1.09 -3.90 10.61
C ARG A 20 -1.32 -3.15 11.91
N LEU A 21 -1.54 -3.86 13.01
CA LEU A 21 -1.72 -3.24 14.32
C LEU A 21 -0.45 -2.51 14.77
N GLU A 22 0.73 -3.05 14.48
CA GLU A 22 2.00 -2.36 14.72
C GLU A 22 2.09 -1.07 13.92
N ALA A 23 1.75 -1.11 12.62
CA ALA A 23 1.77 0.07 11.76
C ALA A 23 0.85 1.17 12.28
N LEU A 24 -0.32 0.81 12.80
CA LEU A 24 -1.29 1.77 13.33
C LEU A 24 -0.86 2.40 14.67
N ARG A 25 0.16 1.87 15.31
CA ARG A 25 0.78 2.45 16.52
C ARG A 25 1.93 3.40 16.20
N ASP A 26 2.34 3.51 14.95
CA ASP A 26 3.40 4.44 14.55
C ASP A 26 2.94 5.88 14.84
N PRO A 27 3.82 6.78 15.33
CA PRO A 27 3.44 8.16 15.64
C PRO A 27 2.81 8.94 14.49
N VAL A 28 3.09 8.56 13.24
CA VAL A 28 2.51 9.21 12.06
C VAL A 28 1.27 8.47 11.51
N ALA A 29 0.75 7.48 12.24
CA ALA A 29 -0.38 6.67 11.76
C ALA A 29 -1.61 7.50 11.42
N SER A 30 -1.89 8.56 12.16
CA SER A 30 -3.04 9.44 11.92
C SER A 30 -2.98 10.17 10.57
N ILE A 31 -1.80 10.38 10.02
CA ILE A 31 -1.62 11.02 8.71
C ILE A 31 -1.17 10.03 7.62
N ALA A 32 -0.85 8.79 7.99
CA ALA A 32 -0.44 7.74 7.06
C ALA A 32 -1.58 6.77 6.73
N PHE A 33 -2.53 6.58 7.65
CA PHE A 33 -3.59 5.59 7.52
C PHE A 33 -4.94 6.21 7.92
N MET A 34 -5.99 5.79 7.22
CA MET A 34 -7.35 6.22 7.52
C MET A 34 -7.99 5.42 8.66
N GLU A 35 -7.48 4.23 8.92
CA GLU A 35 -7.94 3.32 9.96
C GLU A 35 -7.22 3.63 11.27
N THR A 36 -7.92 3.52 12.40
CA THR A 36 -7.31 3.69 13.73
C THR A 36 -6.95 2.33 14.34
N TYR A 37 -5.96 2.33 15.24
CA TYR A 37 -5.60 1.13 16.00
C TYR A 37 -6.82 0.54 16.73
N GLY A 38 -7.59 1.38 17.41
CA GLY A 38 -8.75 0.92 18.18
C GLY A 38 -9.80 0.25 17.35
N SER A 39 -10.14 0.82 16.18
CA SER A 39 -11.12 0.22 15.28
C SER A 39 -10.61 -1.09 14.65
N ALA A 40 -9.36 -1.13 14.27
CA ALA A 40 -8.73 -2.34 13.70
C ALA A 40 -8.64 -3.47 14.74
N ALA A 41 -8.17 -3.15 15.94
CA ALA A 41 -8.03 -4.13 17.02
C ALA A 41 -9.37 -4.74 17.46
N ALA A 42 -10.47 -4.01 17.27
CA ALA A 42 -11.81 -4.48 17.59
C ALA A 42 -12.41 -5.43 16.54
N GLN A 43 -11.79 -5.56 15.37
CA GLN A 43 -12.29 -6.44 14.31
C GLN A 43 -12.12 -7.91 14.68
N PRO A 44 -13.13 -8.77 14.36
CA PRO A 44 -13.04 -10.20 14.62
C PRO A 44 -12.03 -10.89 13.70
N ASP A 45 -11.62 -12.10 14.06
CA ASP A 45 -10.68 -12.89 13.25
C ASP A 45 -11.18 -13.11 11.82
N ALA A 46 -12.49 -13.29 11.63
CA ALA A 46 -13.08 -13.46 10.30
C ALA A 46 -12.80 -12.27 9.37
N PHE A 47 -12.75 -11.06 9.90
CA PHE A 47 -12.38 -9.86 9.14
C PHE A 47 -10.94 -9.99 8.59
N TRP A 48 -10.01 -10.41 9.45
CA TRP A 48 -8.59 -10.55 9.08
C TRP A 48 -8.36 -11.71 8.12
N GLN A 49 -9.10 -12.81 8.31
CA GLN A 49 -9.05 -13.97 7.40
C GLN A 49 -9.54 -13.60 6.01
N GLU A 50 -10.65 -12.88 5.91
CA GLU A 50 -11.21 -12.43 4.64
C GLU A 50 -10.27 -11.43 3.94
N ARG A 51 -9.74 -10.47 4.69
CA ARG A 51 -8.82 -9.47 4.17
C ARG A 51 -7.55 -10.14 3.60
N ALA A 52 -6.97 -11.08 4.32
CA ALA A 52 -5.80 -11.82 3.85
C ALA A 52 -6.13 -12.63 2.59
N GLY A 53 -7.27 -13.32 2.56
CA GLY A 53 -7.67 -14.11 1.40
C GLY A 53 -7.85 -13.29 0.13
N ARG A 54 -8.34 -12.05 0.26
CA ARG A 54 -8.52 -11.16 -0.89
C ARG A 54 -7.22 -10.63 -1.48
N SER A 55 -6.14 -10.60 -0.70
CA SER A 55 -4.85 -10.02 -1.10
C SER A 55 -3.68 -11.00 -1.06
N ALA A 56 -3.97 -12.28 -0.92
CA ALA A 56 -2.96 -13.33 -0.88
C ALA A 56 -2.45 -13.71 -2.26
N GLU A 57 -1.35 -14.45 -2.28
CA GLU A 57 -0.79 -15.05 -3.49
C GLU A 57 -1.88 -15.76 -4.30
N GLY A 58 -1.92 -15.49 -5.60
CA GLY A 58 -2.94 -16.04 -6.51
C GLY A 58 -4.21 -15.20 -6.64
N ALA A 59 -4.46 -14.24 -5.76
CA ALA A 59 -5.59 -13.33 -5.91
C ALA A 59 -5.32 -12.31 -7.03
N SER A 60 -6.36 -11.94 -7.78
CA SER A 60 -6.24 -11.00 -8.91
C SER A 60 -6.68 -9.58 -8.59
N GLY A 61 -7.52 -9.40 -7.58
CA GLY A 61 -8.09 -8.09 -7.22
C GLY A 61 -7.21 -7.26 -6.29
N ALA A 62 -6.31 -7.89 -5.57
CA ALA A 62 -5.39 -7.22 -4.67
C ALA A 62 -4.21 -8.14 -4.36
N GLN A 63 -3.11 -7.53 -3.94
CA GLN A 63 -1.94 -8.28 -3.49
C GLN A 63 -1.25 -7.55 -2.36
N GLN A 64 -1.04 -8.25 -1.25
CA GLN A 64 -0.19 -7.77 -0.18
C GLN A 64 1.21 -8.36 -0.32
N ILE A 65 2.20 -7.49 -0.35
CA ILE A 65 3.63 -7.84 -0.45
C ILE A 65 4.25 -7.65 0.93
N ILE A 66 5.06 -8.59 1.35
CA ILE A 66 5.69 -8.61 2.67
C ILE A 66 7.20 -8.63 2.53
N ALA A 67 7.89 -7.88 3.37
CA ALA A 67 9.33 -7.98 3.55
C ALA A 67 9.64 -8.74 4.84
N GLU A 68 10.37 -9.84 4.71
CA GLU A 68 10.92 -10.60 5.83
C GLU A 68 12.36 -10.19 6.07
N GLY A 69 12.70 -9.91 7.30
CA GLY A 69 14.08 -9.65 7.71
C GLY A 69 14.91 -10.94 7.79
N PRO A 70 16.22 -10.80 8.09
CA PRO A 70 17.12 -11.96 8.18
C PRO A 70 16.69 -13.02 9.21
N ASP A 71 15.99 -12.61 10.24
CA ASP A 71 15.50 -13.50 11.31
C ASP A 71 14.09 -14.05 11.04
N GLY A 72 13.54 -13.83 9.85
CA GLY A 72 12.17 -14.24 9.50
C GLY A 72 11.08 -13.33 10.05
N GLU A 73 11.43 -12.24 10.69
CA GLU A 73 10.47 -11.23 11.15
C GLU A 73 9.89 -10.44 9.97
N TRP A 74 8.63 -10.11 10.05
CA TRP A 74 7.99 -9.24 9.06
C TRP A 74 8.27 -7.79 9.42
N VAL A 75 9.01 -7.11 8.56
CA VAL A 75 9.53 -5.76 8.84
C VAL A 75 8.96 -4.68 7.93
N GLY A 76 8.18 -5.07 6.94
CA GLY A 76 7.56 -4.12 6.03
C GLY A 76 6.49 -4.75 5.15
N THR A 77 5.64 -3.91 4.57
CA THR A 77 4.56 -4.34 3.68
C THR A 77 4.08 -3.21 2.80
N VAL A 78 3.54 -3.58 1.65
CA VAL A 78 2.70 -2.72 0.81
C VAL A 78 1.54 -3.56 0.30
N THR A 79 0.43 -2.93 -0.05
CA THR A 79 -0.70 -3.60 -0.70
C THR A 79 -1.07 -2.82 -1.97
N VAL A 80 -1.36 -3.55 -3.03
CA VAL A 80 -1.89 -2.98 -4.28
C VAL A 80 -3.33 -3.48 -4.44
N LEU A 81 -4.25 -2.54 -4.63
CA LEU A 81 -5.65 -2.83 -4.96
C LEU A 81 -5.85 -2.55 -6.44
N MET A 82 -6.48 -3.48 -7.18
CA MET A 82 -6.83 -3.23 -8.58
C MET A 82 -8.16 -2.49 -8.65
N GLU A 83 -8.21 -1.47 -9.50
CA GLU A 83 -9.40 -0.64 -9.72
C GLU A 83 -9.76 -0.70 -11.21
N GLU A 84 -10.97 -1.21 -11.48
CA GLU A 84 -11.45 -1.43 -12.85
C GLU A 84 -11.87 -0.12 -13.54
N ALA A 85 -11.59 -0.02 -14.84
CA ALA A 85 -12.04 1.11 -15.64
C ALA A 85 -13.57 1.20 -15.65
N GLY A 86 -14.08 2.42 -15.58
CA GLY A 86 -15.52 2.67 -15.58
C GLY A 86 -16.19 2.58 -14.21
N THR A 87 -15.42 2.34 -13.16
CA THR A 87 -15.91 2.33 -11.78
C THR A 87 -15.56 3.63 -11.07
N THR A 88 -16.05 3.78 -9.85
CA THR A 88 -15.59 4.81 -8.91
C THR A 88 -14.86 4.12 -7.76
N ASP A 89 -13.81 4.77 -7.28
CA ASP A 89 -13.09 4.26 -6.12
C ASP A 89 -13.84 4.58 -4.82
N TRP A 90 -13.28 4.13 -3.69
CA TRP A 90 -13.87 4.35 -2.37
C TRP A 90 -13.94 5.83 -1.96
N ALA A 91 -13.16 6.69 -2.59
CA ALA A 91 -13.20 8.14 -2.37
C ALA A 91 -14.21 8.84 -3.31
N GLY A 92 -14.91 8.09 -4.16
CA GLY A 92 -15.86 8.62 -5.12
C GLY A 92 -15.22 9.18 -6.39
N MET A 93 -13.94 8.95 -6.62
CA MET A 93 -13.22 9.42 -7.81
C MET A 93 -13.39 8.43 -8.96
N PRO A 94 -13.60 8.93 -10.20
CA PRO A 94 -13.76 8.05 -11.36
C PRO A 94 -12.44 7.33 -11.69
N VAL A 95 -12.56 6.06 -12.07
CA VAL A 95 -11.45 5.25 -12.57
C VAL A 95 -11.60 5.15 -14.08
N GLU A 96 -10.70 5.76 -14.83
CA GLU A 96 -10.78 5.85 -16.29
C GLU A 96 -10.08 4.69 -16.99
N ARG A 97 -9.03 4.17 -16.39
CA ARG A 97 -8.21 3.06 -16.92
C ARG A 97 -7.99 2.03 -15.83
N LEU A 98 -7.78 0.76 -16.21
CA LEU A 98 -7.38 -0.25 -15.24
C LEU A 98 -6.11 0.22 -14.53
N GLN A 99 -6.18 0.34 -13.23
CA GLN A 99 -5.08 0.89 -12.43
C GLN A 99 -4.92 0.14 -11.12
N GLY A 100 -3.69 0.21 -10.56
CA GLY A 100 -3.44 -0.19 -9.20
C GLY A 100 -3.56 0.99 -8.25
N HIS A 101 -3.94 0.72 -7.00
CA HIS A 101 -3.92 1.70 -5.93
C HIS A 101 -3.03 1.16 -4.81
N LEU A 102 -1.89 1.82 -4.60
CA LEU A 102 -0.92 1.42 -3.58
C LEU A 102 -1.37 1.94 -2.23
N VAL A 103 -1.55 1.04 -1.28
CA VAL A 103 -2.03 1.36 0.07
C VAL A 103 -1.24 0.59 1.13
N GLY A 104 -1.42 0.95 2.39
CA GLY A 104 -0.90 0.20 3.51
C GLY A 104 0.62 0.11 3.57
N VAL A 105 1.32 1.13 3.12
CA VAL A 105 2.79 1.17 3.10
C VAL A 105 3.32 1.32 4.52
N TYR A 106 4.12 0.36 4.94
CA TYR A 106 4.76 0.40 6.26
C TYR A 106 6.12 -0.30 6.23
N VAL A 107 7.11 0.32 6.85
CA VAL A 107 8.42 -0.29 7.12
C VAL A 107 8.76 0.07 8.57
N GLN A 108 9.15 -0.94 9.35
CA GLN A 108 9.55 -0.74 10.76
C GLN A 108 10.68 0.29 10.84
N PRO A 109 10.67 1.18 11.87
CA PRO A 109 11.67 2.24 11.99
C PRO A 109 13.13 1.78 11.88
N GLY A 110 13.47 0.64 12.47
CA GLY A 110 14.84 0.09 12.44
C GLY A 110 15.28 -0.44 11.08
N HIS A 111 14.39 -0.52 10.11
CA HIS A 111 14.65 -1.04 8.76
C HIS A 111 14.45 0.01 7.67
N ARG A 112 14.31 1.27 8.05
CA ARG A 112 14.17 2.41 7.12
C ARG A 112 15.54 2.92 6.67
N GLY A 113 15.57 3.57 5.50
CA GLY A 113 16.77 4.20 4.98
C GLY A 113 17.79 3.24 4.37
N ILE A 114 17.41 1.99 4.10
CA ILE A 114 18.28 0.95 3.54
C ILE A 114 17.80 0.44 2.17
N GLY A 115 16.83 1.13 1.55
CA GLY A 115 16.30 0.76 0.24
C GLY A 115 15.17 -0.27 0.26
N LEU A 116 14.71 -0.72 1.43
CA LEU A 116 13.67 -1.74 1.55
C LEU A 116 12.32 -1.26 1.00
N THR A 117 11.97 -0.01 1.25
CA THR A 117 10.74 0.59 0.73
C THR A 117 10.71 0.53 -0.79
N GLU A 118 11.83 0.82 -1.45
CA GLU A 118 11.94 0.77 -2.91
C GLU A 118 11.74 -0.65 -3.44
N VAL A 119 12.31 -1.65 -2.77
CA VAL A 119 12.13 -3.06 -3.16
C VAL A 119 10.68 -3.48 -3.03
N LEU A 120 9.99 -3.06 -1.97
CA LEU A 120 8.56 -3.32 -1.78
C LEU A 120 7.73 -2.65 -2.88
N PHE A 121 8.03 -1.39 -3.22
CA PHE A 121 7.32 -0.69 -4.28
C PHE A 121 7.52 -1.38 -5.64
N ASP A 122 8.76 -1.76 -5.96
CA ASP A 122 9.07 -2.45 -7.21
C ASP A 122 8.28 -3.75 -7.33
N ALA A 123 8.21 -4.53 -6.25
CA ALA A 123 7.44 -5.77 -6.24
C ALA A 123 5.94 -5.52 -6.45
N GLY A 124 5.39 -4.49 -5.80
CA GLY A 124 3.99 -4.10 -5.98
C GLY A 124 3.69 -3.62 -7.39
N LEU A 125 4.57 -2.81 -7.97
CA LEU A 125 4.43 -2.32 -9.33
C LEU A 125 4.51 -3.47 -10.35
N GLU A 126 5.47 -4.37 -10.21
CA GLU A 126 5.60 -5.54 -11.08
C GLU A 126 4.33 -6.39 -11.08
N TRP A 127 3.78 -6.63 -9.90
CA TRP A 127 2.53 -7.37 -9.78
C TRP A 127 1.39 -6.65 -10.50
N ALA A 128 1.24 -5.34 -10.28
CA ALA A 128 0.21 -4.52 -10.92
C ALA A 128 0.33 -4.56 -12.45
N TRP A 129 1.56 -4.43 -12.97
CA TRP A 129 1.80 -4.52 -14.41
C TRP A 129 1.42 -5.88 -14.96
N ALA A 130 1.71 -6.96 -14.24
CA ALA A 130 1.32 -8.31 -14.61
C ALA A 130 -0.21 -8.50 -14.63
N GLN A 131 -0.96 -7.75 -13.81
CA GLN A 131 -2.43 -7.74 -13.83
C GLN A 131 -3.00 -6.87 -14.95
N GLY A 132 -2.18 -6.18 -15.71
CA GLY A 132 -2.62 -5.32 -16.81
C GLY A 132 -2.84 -3.87 -16.44
N ALA A 133 -2.45 -3.43 -15.25
CA ALA A 133 -2.58 -2.04 -14.86
C ALA A 133 -1.84 -1.12 -15.84
N GLU A 134 -2.46 0.00 -16.20
CA GLU A 134 -1.85 1.01 -17.06
C GLU A 134 -1.11 2.07 -16.25
N ARG A 135 -1.49 2.23 -14.99
CA ARG A 135 -0.80 3.08 -14.02
C ARG A 135 -1.01 2.53 -12.61
N VAL A 136 -0.18 2.97 -11.68
CA VAL A 136 -0.40 2.75 -10.24
C VAL A 136 -0.42 4.12 -9.58
N ARG A 137 -1.44 4.35 -8.76
CA ARG A 137 -1.61 5.60 -8.03
C ARG A 137 -1.59 5.35 -6.53
N LEU A 138 -1.42 6.42 -5.78
CA LEU A 138 -1.55 6.42 -4.34
C LEU A 138 -2.10 7.77 -3.87
N LEU A 139 -2.64 7.79 -2.67
CA LEU A 139 -3.04 9.00 -1.98
C LEU A 139 -2.15 9.16 -0.75
N VAL A 140 -1.65 10.37 -0.53
CA VAL A 140 -0.76 10.66 0.59
C VAL A 140 -1.14 12.00 1.21
N HIS A 141 -1.17 12.04 2.53
CA HIS A 141 -1.43 13.28 3.26
C HIS A 141 -0.37 14.34 2.92
N GLU A 142 -0.80 15.56 2.64
CA GLU A 142 0.10 16.65 2.23
C GLU A 142 1.22 16.95 3.23
N ASP A 143 1.00 16.67 4.52
CA ASP A 143 1.97 16.88 5.59
C ASP A 143 2.90 15.69 5.83
N ASN A 144 2.70 14.58 5.13
CA ASN A 144 3.56 13.39 5.28
C ASN A 144 4.81 13.51 4.40
N ALA A 145 5.72 14.38 4.82
CA ALA A 145 6.92 14.71 4.04
C ALA A 145 7.84 13.50 3.80
N ARG A 146 7.93 12.60 4.78
CA ARG A 146 8.73 11.38 4.65
C ARG A 146 8.20 10.48 3.55
N ALA A 147 6.89 10.23 3.54
CA ALA A 147 6.25 9.40 2.53
C ALA A 147 6.36 10.05 1.15
N LEU A 148 6.12 11.36 1.05
CA LEU A 148 6.26 12.09 -0.22
C LEU A 148 7.66 11.93 -0.82
N ARG A 149 8.71 12.04 -0.01
CA ARG A 149 10.08 11.83 -0.48
C ARG A 149 10.30 10.41 -0.99
N ALA A 150 9.82 9.40 -0.26
CA ALA A 150 9.95 8.01 -0.66
C ALA A 150 9.22 7.72 -1.97
N TYR A 151 8.01 8.24 -2.13
CA TYR A 151 7.21 8.04 -3.35
C TYR A 151 7.86 8.72 -4.56
N ARG A 152 8.32 9.96 -4.42
CA ARG A 152 9.02 10.67 -5.50
C ARG A 152 10.29 9.93 -5.91
N LYS A 153 11.04 9.42 -4.95
CA LYS A 153 12.25 8.62 -5.20
C LYS A 153 11.94 7.33 -5.96
N ALA A 154 10.77 6.74 -5.72
CA ALA A 154 10.30 5.55 -6.42
C ALA A 154 9.72 5.83 -7.82
N GLY A 155 9.67 7.08 -8.24
CA GLY A 155 9.21 7.48 -9.58
C GLY A 155 7.77 7.98 -9.63
N PHE A 156 7.07 8.07 -8.50
CA PHE A 156 5.72 8.64 -8.46
C PHE A 156 5.78 10.16 -8.58
N THR A 157 4.84 10.71 -9.36
CA THR A 157 4.71 12.16 -9.57
C THR A 157 3.29 12.61 -9.23
N GLU A 158 3.15 13.84 -8.79
CA GLU A 158 1.85 14.42 -8.48
C GLU A 158 1.01 14.56 -9.75
N THR A 159 -0.26 14.14 -9.68
CA THR A 159 -1.18 14.23 -10.84
C THR A 159 -1.90 15.57 -10.88
N GLY A 160 -1.87 16.35 -9.81
CA GLY A 160 -2.65 17.57 -9.65
C GLY A 160 -4.02 17.32 -9.01
N VAL A 161 -4.42 16.07 -8.84
CA VAL A 161 -5.67 15.71 -8.16
C VAL A 161 -5.44 15.73 -6.66
N THR A 162 -6.36 16.37 -5.93
CA THR A 162 -6.37 16.39 -4.47
C THR A 162 -7.75 16.00 -3.98
N THR A 163 -7.82 15.40 -2.81
CA THR A 163 -9.08 15.03 -2.18
C THR A 163 -9.00 15.30 -0.68
N THR A 164 -10.15 15.49 -0.06
CA THR A 164 -10.25 15.64 1.39
C THR A 164 -10.80 14.36 1.97
N LEU A 165 -9.93 13.56 2.58
CA LEU A 165 -10.26 12.30 3.21
C LEU A 165 -10.02 12.41 4.70
N GLY A 166 -10.98 11.94 5.49
CA GLY A 166 -10.86 11.93 6.94
C GLY A 166 -11.81 12.90 7.65
N PRO A 167 -11.81 12.88 8.99
CA PRO A 167 -12.74 13.66 9.79
C PRO A 167 -12.50 15.17 9.73
N ASP A 168 -11.28 15.60 9.41
CA ASP A 168 -10.92 17.01 9.26
C ASP A 168 -10.94 17.40 7.79
N LYS A 169 -12.00 18.11 7.39
CA LYS A 169 -12.21 18.57 6.01
C LYS A 169 -11.19 19.62 5.52
N GLY A 170 -10.24 20.03 6.38
CA GLY A 170 -9.16 20.96 6.01
C GLY A 170 -7.88 20.26 5.57
N GLU A 171 -7.78 18.96 5.76
CA GLU A 171 -6.60 18.19 5.38
C GLU A 171 -6.75 17.63 3.98
N ARG A 172 -5.68 17.73 3.17
CA ARG A 172 -5.69 17.27 1.79
C ARG A 172 -4.80 16.06 1.61
N GLU A 173 -5.33 15.11 0.84
CA GLU A 173 -4.56 14.01 0.28
C GLU A 173 -4.18 14.37 -1.15
N LEU A 174 -2.92 14.14 -1.48
CA LEU A 174 -2.39 14.36 -2.83
C LEU A 174 -2.38 13.02 -3.57
N GLU A 175 -2.84 13.01 -4.82
CA GLU A 175 -2.69 11.84 -5.68
C GLU A 175 -1.33 11.90 -6.37
N LEU A 176 -0.56 10.82 -6.25
CA LEU A 176 0.65 10.57 -7.01
C LEU A 176 0.43 9.33 -7.87
N ALA A 177 1.07 9.28 -9.02
CA ALA A 177 0.96 8.14 -9.91
C ALA A 177 2.27 7.87 -10.65
N VAL A 178 2.42 6.62 -11.08
CA VAL A 178 3.47 6.19 -12.01
C VAL A 178 2.79 5.44 -13.15
N GLU A 179 3.15 5.81 -14.38
CA GLU A 179 2.64 5.16 -15.58
C GLU A 179 3.39 3.85 -15.83
N ARG A 180 2.68 2.90 -16.44
CA ARG A 180 3.32 1.66 -16.88
C ARG A 180 4.47 1.98 -17.84
N PRO A 181 5.67 1.44 -17.59
CA PRO A 181 6.79 1.64 -18.51
C PRO A 181 6.46 1.09 -19.90
N GLU A 182 6.89 1.81 -20.95
CA GLU A 182 6.79 1.29 -22.31
C GLU A 182 7.68 0.05 -22.44
N SER A 183 7.17 -0.97 -23.12
CA SER A 183 7.96 -2.15 -23.42
C SER A 183 8.99 -1.79 -24.47
N ASP A 184 10.26 -1.96 -24.16
CA ASP A 184 11.33 -1.91 -25.16
C ASP A 184 11.25 -3.18 -26.01
N PHE A 185 10.83 -3.03 -27.25
CA PHE A 185 10.90 -4.09 -28.26
C PHE A 185 12.14 -3.90 -29.12
#